data_1603780e85b2cba8ddf0e382f6b7e71a
#
_entry.id   1603780e85b2cba8ddf0e382f6b7e71a
#
_cell.length_a   1.000
_cell.length_b   1.000
_cell.length_c   1.000
_cell.angle_alpha   90.00
_cell.angle_beta   90.00
_cell.angle_gamma   90.00
#
_symmetry.space_group_name_H-M   'P 1'
#
loop_
_entity.id
_entity.type
_entity.pdbx_description
1 polymer ?
#
loop_
_entity_poly.entity_id
_entity_poly.type
_entity_poly.pdbx_seq_one_letter_code
_entity_poly.pdbx_strand_id
1 'polypeptide(L)'
;DSGFDCSGLVGYVFRTALGIELPRVSREMATKADAELIKDRDELQQGDLVFFGRKGRVNHVGIYVGEGRFVHSPSTGKDVRVDSLVSGYWGGRFMQARRVAM
;
A
#
# COMPACT_ATOMS: atom_id res chain seq x y z
N ASP A 1 13.36 18.06 0.85
CA ASP A 1 12.95 16.73 0.44
C ASP A 1 12.13 16.79 -0.84
N SER A 2 12.38 15.91 -1.75
CA SER A 2 11.79 15.96 -3.08
C SER A 2 10.51 15.14 -3.21
N GLY A 3 9.92 14.68 -2.12
CA GLY A 3 8.69 13.91 -2.14
C GLY A 3 8.79 12.63 -1.36
N PHE A 4 7.80 11.76 -1.54
CA PHE A 4 7.72 10.52 -0.80
C PHE A 4 8.14 9.34 -1.69
N ASP A 5 8.78 8.32 -1.11
CA ASP A 5 8.76 7.00 -1.71
C ASP A 5 7.43 6.33 -1.31
N CYS A 6 7.21 5.10 -1.75
CA CYS A 6 5.91 4.45 -1.54
C CYS A 6 5.58 4.26 -0.06
N SER A 7 6.53 3.76 0.73
CA SER A 7 6.27 3.53 2.15
C SER A 7 6.26 4.83 2.94
N GLY A 8 7.02 5.82 2.49
CA GLY A 8 7.02 7.13 3.13
C GLY A 8 5.66 7.81 3.03
N LEU A 9 5.03 7.73 1.87
CA LEU A 9 3.69 8.28 1.69
C LEU A 9 2.69 7.60 2.62
N VAL A 10 2.69 6.28 2.64
CA VAL A 10 1.76 5.52 3.47
C VAL A 10 1.97 5.84 4.95
N GLY A 11 3.21 5.86 5.40
CA GLY A 11 3.51 6.20 6.79
C GLY A 11 3.04 7.60 7.15
N TYR A 12 3.26 8.56 6.25
CA TYR A 12 2.82 9.94 6.48
C TYR A 12 1.30 10.01 6.63
N VAL A 13 0.56 9.35 5.74
CA VAL A 13 -0.90 9.40 5.79
C VAL A 13 -1.43 8.79 7.08
N PHE A 14 -0.94 7.63 7.46
CA PHE A 14 -1.42 6.95 8.67
C PHE A 14 -1.07 7.72 9.94
N ARG A 15 0.15 8.26 10.01
CA ARG A 15 0.55 9.05 11.17
C ARG A 15 -0.25 10.34 11.28
N THR A 16 -0.42 11.04 10.16
CA THR A 16 -1.04 12.36 10.15
C THR A 16 -2.56 12.28 10.33
N ALA A 17 -3.20 11.34 9.65
CA ALA A 17 -4.66 11.25 9.66
C ALA A 17 -5.20 10.43 10.82
N LEU A 18 -4.48 9.40 11.27
CA LEU A 18 -5.00 8.43 12.22
C LEU A 18 -4.14 8.29 13.47
N GLY A 19 -2.95 8.91 13.50
CA GLY A 19 -2.06 8.80 14.64
C GLY A 19 -1.43 7.42 14.79
N ILE A 20 -1.37 6.64 13.72
CA ILE A 20 -0.86 5.28 13.74
C ILE A 20 0.54 5.26 13.16
N GLU A 21 1.49 4.72 13.93
CA GLU A 21 2.85 4.51 13.46
C GLU A 21 2.96 3.18 12.74
N LEU A 22 3.49 3.21 11.52
CA LEU A 22 3.71 2.02 10.72
C LEU A 22 5.21 1.77 10.56
N PRO A 23 5.62 0.52 10.28
CA PRO A 23 7.01 0.27 9.89
C PRO A 23 7.40 1.13 8.69
N ARG A 24 8.69 1.36 8.52
CA ARG A 24 9.17 2.31 7.51
C ARG A 24 9.30 1.74 6.11
N VAL A 25 9.43 0.43 6.00
CA VAL A 25 9.62 -0.20 4.69
C VAL A 25 8.45 -1.09 4.35
N SER A 26 8.16 -1.22 3.06
CA SER A 26 6.99 -1.94 2.59
C SER A 26 6.97 -3.40 3.02
N ARG A 27 8.14 -4.06 3.04
CA ARG A 27 8.19 -5.45 3.46
C ARG A 27 7.77 -5.63 4.92
N GLU A 28 8.20 -4.71 5.78
CA GLU A 28 7.82 -4.77 7.19
C GLU A 28 6.35 -4.46 7.39
N MET A 29 5.81 -3.54 6.62
CA MET A 29 4.37 -3.27 6.65
C MET A 29 3.58 -4.50 6.25
N ALA A 30 4.06 -5.24 5.25
CA ALA A 30 3.36 -6.41 4.74
C ALA A 30 3.33 -7.57 5.75
N THR A 31 4.23 -7.57 6.72
CA THR A 31 4.29 -8.62 7.74
C THR A 31 3.85 -8.14 9.11
N LYS A 32 3.18 -7.00 9.19
CA LYS A 32 2.70 -6.44 10.46
C LYS A 32 1.70 -7.41 11.09
N ALA A 33 2.06 -7.96 12.25
CA ALA A 33 1.35 -9.08 12.84
C ALA A 33 -0.04 -8.69 13.38
N ASP A 34 -0.22 -7.43 13.80
CA ASP A 34 -1.48 -6.97 14.35
C ASP A 34 -2.41 -6.37 13.28
N ALA A 35 -2.09 -6.55 12.00
CA ALA A 35 -2.93 -6.12 10.91
C ALA A 35 -3.51 -7.34 10.20
N GLU A 36 -4.77 -7.28 9.85
CA GLU A 36 -5.45 -8.39 9.18
C GLU A 36 -4.90 -8.61 7.78
N LEU A 37 -4.58 -9.85 7.44
CA LEU A 37 -4.09 -10.21 6.11
C LEU A 37 -5.26 -10.43 5.16
N ILE A 38 -5.23 -9.78 4.00
CA ILE A 38 -6.27 -9.89 2.98
C ILE A 38 -5.58 -10.27 1.68
N LYS A 39 -5.97 -11.40 1.11
CA LYS A 39 -5.36 -11.88 -0.13
C LYS A 39 -6.26 -11.72 -1.35
N ASP A 40 -7.56 -11.57 -1.13
CA ASP A 40 -8.53 -11.51 -2.22
C ASP A 40 -8.84 -10.04 -2.53
N ARG A 41 -8.66 -9.67 -3.81
CA ARG A 41 -8.95 -8.29 -4.25
C ARG A 41 -10.39 -7.91 -4.00
N ASP A 42 -11.31 -8.88 -4.06
CA ASP A 42 -12.73 -8.61 -3.88
C ASP A 42 -13.08 -8.24 -2.44
N GLU A 43 -12.18 -8.49 -1.51
CA GLU A 43 -12.42 -8.19 -0.09
C GLU A 43 -11.77 -6.89 0.35
N LEU A 44 -11.13 -6.17 -0.56
CA LEU A 44 -10.46 -4.92 -0.21
C LEU A 44 -11.44 -3.83 0.17
N GLN A 45 -11.06 -3.02 1.16
CA GLN A 45 -11.83 -1.87 1.61
C GLN A 45 -10.95 -0.64 1.60
N GLN A 46 -11.58 0.53 1.49
CA GLN A 46 -10.84 1.79 1.51
C GLN A 46 -9.98 1.87 2.76
N GLY A 47 -8.74 2.28 2.58
CA GLY A 47 -7.79 2.38 3.67
C GLY A 47 -6.90 1.17 3.84
N ASP A 48 -7.19 0.06 3.16
CA ASP A 48 -6.32 -1.12 3.23
C ASP A 48 -4.98 -0.81 2.58
N LEU A 49 -3.90 -1.32 3.17
CA LEU A 49 -2.58 -1.26 2.58
C LEU A 49 -2.47 -2.37 1.54
N VAL A 50 -2.16 -2.00 0.30
CA VAL A 50 -2.03 -2.97 -0.79
C VAL A 50 -0.57 -3.09 -1.17
N PHE A 51 -0.10 -4.33 -1.31
CA PHE A 51 1.31 -4.63 -1.50
C PHE A 51 1.56 -5.29 -2.84
N PHE A 52 2.64 -4.89 -3.47
CA PHE A 52 3.00 -5.32 -4.82
C PHE A 52 4.44 -5.81 -4.82
N GLY A 53 4.74 -6.67 -5.76
CA GLY A 53 6.08 -7.19 -5.91
C GLY A 53 6.11 -8.33 -6.89
N ARG A 54 7.16 -9.14 -6.82
CA ARG A 54 7.27 -10.32 -7.66
C ARG A 54 8.17 -11.34 -6.98
N LYS A 55 7.98 -12.61 -7.37
CA LYS A 55 8.75 -13.74 -6.85
C LYS A 55 8.71 -13.81 -5.33
N GLY A 56 7.53 -13.51 -4.75
CA GLY A 56 7.32 -13.56 -3.32
C GLY A 56 7.91 -12.40 -2.53
N ARG A 57 8.45 -11.40 -3.21
CA ARG A 57 9.09 -10.26 -2.54
C ARG A 57 8.27 -9.00 -2.72
N VAL A 58 7.83 -8.42 -1.61
CA VAL A 58 7.15 -7.13 -1.61
C VAL A 58 8.18 -6.03 -1.86
N ASN A 59 7.88 -5.16 -2.81
CA ASN A 59 8.75 -4.02 -3.10
C ASN A 59 7.99 -2.71 -3.27
N HIS A 60 6.66 -2.71 -3.07
CA HIS A 60 5.87 -1.50 -3.24
C HIS A 60 4.61 -1.59 -2.39
N VAL A 61 4.10 -0.44 -1.95
CA VAL A 61 2.90 -0.35 -1.15
C VAL A 61 2.09 0.88 -1.54
N GLY A 62 0.76 0.75 -1.45
CA GLY A 62 -0.14 1.87 -1.63
C GLY A 62 -1.33 1.74 -0.70
N ILE A 63 -2.30 2.63 -0.86
CA ILE A 63 -3.51 2.66 -0.05
C ILE A 63 -4.71 2.49 -0.97
N TYR A 64 -5.54 1.49 -0.69
CA TYR A 64 -6.73 1.22 -1.51
C TYR A 64 -7.75 2.33 -1.31
N VAL A 65 -8.32 2.82 -2.41
CA VAL A 65 -9.31 3.90 -2.35
C VAL A 65 -10.66 3.49 -2.91
N GLY A 66 -10.83 2.20 -3.22
CA GLY A 66 -12.10 1.69 -3.72
C GLY A 66 -12.10 1.51 -5.23
N GLU A 67 -13.03 0.71 -5.73
CA GLU A 67 -13.27 0.50 -7.15
C GLU A 67 -12.04 0.00 -7.91
N GLY A 68 -11.24 -0.84 -7.25
CA GLY A 68 -10.06 -1.42 -7.88
C GLY A 68 -8.90 -0.46 -8.03
N ARG A 69 -8.90 0.68 -7.32
CA ARG A 69 -7.87 1.70 -7.46
C ARG A 69 -7.15 1.94 -6.13
N PHE A 70 -5.92 2.40 -6.23
CA PHE A 70 -5.10 2.69 -5.05
C PHE A 70 -4.28 3.94 -5.30
N VAL A 71 -3.97 4.66 -4.20
CA VAL A 71 -3.12 5.84 -4.25
C VAL A 71 -1.73 5.44 -3.77
N HIS A 72 -0.71 5.94 -4.46
CA HIS A 72 0.66 5.59 -4.15
C HIS A 72 1.65 6.59 -4.73
N SER A 73 2.91 6.45 -4.34
CA SER A 73 4.02 7.18 -4.93
C SER A 73 4.89 6.15 -5.67
N PRO A 74 4.81 6.08 -6.99
CA PRO A 74 5.46 4.98 -7.74
C PRO A 74 6.98 5.06 -7.75
N SER A 75 7.54 6.24 -7.55
CA SER A 75 9.00 6.36 -7.43
C SER A 75 9.34 7.52 -6.51
N THR A 76 10.52 7.41 -5.89
CA THR A 76 11.00 8.44 -4.97
C THR A 76 11.07 9.79 -5.67
N GLY A 77 10.51 10.79 -5.02
CA GLY A 77 10.53 12.15 -5.56
C GLY A 77 9.54 12.43 -6.66
N LYS A 78 8.69 11.46 -6.99
CA LYS A 78 7.68 11.62 -8.03
C LYS A 78 6.32 11.95 -7.43
N ASP A 79 5.39 12.29 -8.31
CA ASP A 79 4.03 12.65 -7.90
C ASP A 79 3.31 11.46 -7.29
N VAL A 80 2.43 11.78 -6.35
CA VAL A 80 1.43 10.83 -5.86
C VAL A 80 0.39 10.64 -6.95
N ARG A 81 -0.03 9.40 -7.20
CA ARG A 81 -1.00 9.12 -8.25
C ARG A 81 -1.92 7.97 -7.87
N VAL A 82 -3.02 7.86 -8.62
CA VAL A 82 -3.99 6.79 -8.47
C VAL A 82 -3.86 5.86 -9.66
N ASP A 83 -3.74 4.56 -9.41
CA ASP A 83 -3.64 3.55 -10.46
C ASP A 83 -4.57 2.39 -10.15
N SER A 84 -4.82 1.55 -11.16
CA SER A 84 -5.63 0.34 -11.00
C SER A 84 -4.77 -0.81 -10.48
N LEU A 85 -5.33 -1.60 -9.57
CA LEU A 85 -4.67 -2.83 -9.12
C LEU A 85 -5.35 -4.08 -9.68
N VAL A 86 -6.37 -3.92 -10.53
CA VAL A 86 -7.05 -5.05 -11.14
C VAL A 86 -6.64 -5.28 -12.59
N SER A 87 -5.86 -4.37 -13.16
CA SER A 87 -5.42 -4.50 -14.55
C SER A 87 -4.10 -3.75 -14.74
N GLY A 88 -3.48 -3.94 -15.92
CA GLY A 88 -2.27 -3.24 -16.30
C GLY A 88 -1.05 -3.63 -15.49
N TYR A 89 -0.12 -2.71 -15.37
CA TYR A 89 1.18 -2.96 -14.74
C TYR A 89 1.03 -3.47 -13.32
N TRP A 90 0.22 -2.78 -12.50
CA TRP A 90 0.08 -3.12 -11.09
C TRP A 90 -0.81 -4.32 -10.86
N GLY A 91 -1.77 -4.58 -11.76
CA GLY A 91 -2.67 -5.70 -11.62
C GLY A 91 -1.94 -7.04 -11.56
N GLY A 92 -0.89 -7.19 -12.34
CA GLY A 92 -0.10 -8.41 -12.34
C GLY A 92 0.88 -8.53 -11.19
N ARG A 93 1.03 -7.49 -10.40
CA ARG A 93 2.02 -7.44 -9.32
C ARG A 93 1.41 -7.40 -7.92
N PHE A 94 0.09 -7.35 -7.82
CA PHE A 94 -0.58 -7.37 -6.52
C PHE A 94 -0.29 -8.70 -5.81
N MET A 95 0.08 -8.62 -4.56
CA MET A 95 0.43 -9.79 -3.76
C MET A 95 -0.55 -10.02 -2.62
N GLN A 96 -0.79 -9.00 -1.81
CA GLN A 96 -1.64 -9.12 -0.64
C GLN A 96 -1.98 -7.74 -0.12
N ALA A 97 -2.84 -7.70 0.88
CA ALA A 97 -3.15 -6.45 1.57
C ALA A 97 -3.18 -6.68 3.07
N ARG A 98 -3.07 -5.59 3.82
CA ARG A 98 -3.22 -5.62 5.27
C ARG A 98 -4.23 -4.56 5.68
N ARG A 99 -5.11 -4.92 6.61
CA ARG A 99 -6.07 -3.98 7.18
C ARG A 99 -5.61 -3.63 8.58
N VAL A 100 -5.17 -2.39 8.75
CA VAL A 100 -4.67 -1.92 10.04
C VAL A 100 -5.86 -1.63 10.94
N ALA A 101 -5.81 -2.15 12.16
CA ALA A 101 -6.86 -1.89 13.15
C ALA A 101 -6.83 -0.43 13.56
N MET A 102 -8.00 0.18 13.62
CA MET A 102 -8.11 1.60 13.98
C MET A 102 -8.94 1.80 15.23
#